data_b8aa4f92be6ba5e25f1bdf58360bfd60
#
_entry.id   b8aa4f92be6ba5e25f1bdf58360bfd60
#
_cell.length_a   1.000
_cell.length_b   1.000
_cell.length_c   1.000
_cell.angle_alpha   90.00
_cell.angle_beta   90.00
_cell.angle_gamma   90.00
#
_symmetry.space_group_name_H-M   'P 1'
#
loop_
_entity.id
_entity.type
_entity.pdbx_description
1 polymer ?
#
loop_
_entity_poly.entity_id
_entity_poly.type
_entity_poly.pdbx_seq_one_letter_code
_entity_poly.pdbx_strand_id
1 'polypeptide(L)'
;MKKLLGFICAILITVFAVMPNTYAEAQKDYGNLDMNRWVLLGHTEDKDVLIDKKSVDYYINYQDDLLCNFWVCHYLNNENKYILENVTISYNNKTISVDSYAEYDKKGDLQDSYTYPYQKFTKIIPGSIGEVFYLGFFQQEYLDDIKTYAKKRN
;
A
#
# COMPACT_ATOMS: atom_id res chain seq x y z
N MET A 1 17.71 10.05 -6.42
CA MET A 1 16.25 10.02 -6.24
C MET A 1 15.53 9.21 -7.34
N LYS A 2 15.68 9.53 -8.66
CA LYS A 2 15.02 8.76 -9.75
C LYS A 2 15.35 7.27 -9.78
N LYS A 3 16.57 6.86 -9.40
CA LYS A 3 16.98 5.43 -9.36
C LYS A 3 16.31 4.66 -8.22
N LEU A 4 16.10 5.26 -7.05
CA LEU A 4 15.46 4.62 -5.91
C LEU A 4 13.94 4.46 -6.13
N LEU A 5 13.29 5.44 -6.76
CA LEU A 5 11.87 5.35 -7.12
C LEU A 5 11.62 4.26 -8.18
N GLY A 6 12.51 4.12 -9.18
CA GLY A 6 12.50 3.01 -10.13
C GLY A 6 12.74 1.65 -9.46
N PHE A 7 13.53 1.63 -8.40
CA PHE A 7 13.87 0.45 -7.62
C PHE A 7 12.69 -0.02 -6.74
N ILE A 8 12.00 0.90 -6.06
CA ILE A 8 10.77 0.61 -5.29
C ILE A 8 9.66 0.08 -6.21
N CYS A 9 9.51 0.63 -7.42
CA CYS A 9 8.57 0.11 -8.41
C CYS A 9 8.95 -1.30 -8.89
N ALA A 10 10.25 -1.60 -9.07
CA ALA A 10 10.73 -2.92 -9.45
C ALA A 10 10.49 -3.96 -8.33
N ILE A 11 10.68 -3.59 -7.08
CA ILE A 11 10.42 -4.45 -5.90
C ILE A 11 8.93 -4.83 -5.83
N LEU A 12 8.01 -3.87 -5.98
CA LEU A 12 6.58 -4.15 -6.00
C LEU A 12 6.21 -5.12 -7.14
N ILE A 13 6.82 -4.98 -8.31
CA ILE A 13 6.55 -5.85 -9.47
C ILE A 13 7.09 -7.27 -9.24
N THR A 14 8.25 -7.46 -8.61
CA THR A 14 8.85 -8.79 -8.43
C THR A 14 8.17 -9.64 -7.37
N VAL A 15 7.68 -9.06 -6.28
CA VAL A 15 6.96 -9.80 -5.22
C VAL A 15 5.60 -10.31 -5.73
N PHE A 16 4.96 -9.57 -6.62
CA PHE A 16 3.64 -9.93 -7.16
C PHE A 16 3.70 -10.70 -8.49
N ALA A 17 4.86 -10.77 -9.15
CA ALA A 17 5.04 -11.58 -10.37
C ALA A 17 5.05 -13.10 -10.13
N VAL A 18 5.05 -13.55 -8.88
CA VAL A 18 5.02 -14.99 -8.52
C VAL A 18 3.59 -15.53 -8.43
N MET A 19 2.57 -14.68 -8.45
CA MET A 19 1.20 -15.16 -8.63
C MET A 19 0.99 -15.51 -10.11
N PRO A 20 0.52 -16.72 -10.44
CA PRO A 20 0.30 -17.09 -11.83
C PRO A 20 -0.72 -16.14 -12.45
N ASN A 21 -0.24 -15.26 -13.32
CA ASN A 21 -1.07 -14.41 -14.19
C ASN A 21 -1.77 -15.31 -15.24
N THR A 22 -2.81 -16.03 -14.82
CA THR A 22 -3.62 -16.86 -15.71
C THR A 22 -4.95 -16.23 -16.12
N TYR A 23 -5.08 -14.92 -15.96
CA TYR A 23 -6.25 -14.21 -16.49
C TYR A 23 -5.78 -13.04 -17.36
N ALA A 24 -5.89 -13.22 -18.69
CA ALA A 24 -6.07 -12.09 -19.60
C ALA A 24 -7.47 -11.53 -19.33
N GLU A 25 -7.66 -10.90 -18.17
CA GLU A 25 -8.89 -10.18 -17.90
C GLU A 25 -8.96 -8.96 -18.81
N ALA A 26 -10.12 -8.79 -19.44
CA ALA A 26 -10.50 -7.52 -20.04
C ALA A 26 -10.17 -6.44 -19.01
N GLN A 27 -9.38 -5.44 -19.42
CA GLN A 27 -8.87 -4.38 -18.54
C GLN A 27 -10.04 -3.79 -17.73
N LYS A 28 -10.10 -4.13 -16.45
CA LYS A 28 -11.20 -3.72 -15.58
C LYS A 28 -11.19 -2.20 -15.46
N ASP A 29 -12.36 -1.61 -15.62
CA ASP A 29 -12.56 -0.18 -15.42
C ASP A 29 -12.62 0.15 -13.91
N TYR A 30 -11.59 0.79 -13.41
CA TYR A 30 -11.50 1.27 -12.03
C TYR A 30 -12.02 2.72 -11.87
N GLY A 31 -12.82 3.19 -12.82
CA GLY A 31 -13.40 4.54 -12.79
C GLY A 31 -12.33 5.63 -12.84
N ASN A 32 -12.33 6.54 -11.85
CA ASN A 32 -11.41 7.69 -11.83
C ASN A 32 -10.00 7.37 -11.29
N LEU A 33 -9.66 6.10 -11.01
CA LEU A 33 -8.32 5.75 -10.54
C LEU A 33 -7.30 5.79 -11.70
N ASP A 34 -6.25 6.61 -11.55
CA ASP A 34 -5.12 6.65 -12.50
C ASP A 34 -4.27 5.37 -12.40
N MET A 35 -4.50 4.43 -13.29
CA MET A 35 -3.79 3.15 -13.31
C MET A 35 -2.29 3.27 -13.65
N ASN A 36 -1.79 4.44 -14.05
CA ASN A 36 -0.34 4.72 -14.08
C ASN A 36 0.26 4.92 -12.68
N ARG A 37 -0.57 5.19 -11.69
CA ARG A 37 -0.23 5.43 -10.30
C ARG A 37 -0.52 4.21 -9.42
N TRP A 38 -1.66 3.54 -9.66
CA TRP A 38 -2.13 2.42 -8.88
C TRP A 38 -1.64 1.08 -9.43
N VAL A 39 -1.28 0.16 -8.55
CA VAL A 39 -0.84 -1.20 -8.88
C VAL A 39 -1.74 -2.19 -8.17
N LEU A 40 -2.36 -3.10 -8.93
CA LEU A 40 -3.17 -4.18 -8.38
C LEU A 40 -2.27 -5.17 -7.63
N LEU A 41 -2.61 -5.43 -6.37
CA LEU A 41 -1.91 -6.39 -5.51
C LEU A 41 -2.66 -7.72 -5.41
N GLY A 42 -3.96 -7.67 -5.38
CA GLY A 42 -4.77 -8.83 -5.16
C GLY A 42 -6.20 -8.61 -5.60
N HIS A 43 -6.84 -9.72 -5.94
CA HIS A 43 -8.21 -9.78 -6.41
C HIS A 43 -8.96 -10.83 -5.59
N THR A 44 -10.18 -10.49 -5.16
CA THR A 44 -11.16 -11.40 -4.61
C THR A 44 -12.50 -11.17 -5.32
N GLU A 45 -13.49 -12.06 -5.10
CA GLU A 45 -14.83 -11.86 -5.66
C GLU A 45 -15.43 -10.52 -5.24
N ASP A 46 -15.19 -10.09 -4.00
CA ASP A 46 -15.83 -8.90 -3.42
C ASP A 46 -15.02 -7.62 -3.68
N LYS A 47 -13.69 -7.71 -3.77
CA LYS A 47 -12.86 -6.52 -3.88
C LYS A 47 -11.50 -6.75 -4.54
N ASP A 48 -10.98 -5.69 -5.12
CA ASP A 48 -9.59 -5.56 -5.54
C ASP A 48 -8.82 -4.70 -4.56
N VAL A 49 -7.57 -5.04 -4.33
CA VAL A 49 -6.65 -4.27 -3.49
C VAL A 49 -5.55 -3.69 -4.36
N LEU A 50 -5.45 -2.36 -4.39
CA LEU A 50 -4.43 -1.65 -5.14
C LEU A 50 -3.56 -0.80 -4.22
N ILE A 51 -2.30 -0.59 -4.58
CA ILE A 51 -1.38 0.33 -3.89
C ILE A 51 -1.04 1.51 -4.79
N ASP A 52 -1.03 2.70 -4.21
CA ASP A 52 -0.49 3.89 -4.84
C ASP A 52 1.04 3.89 -4.76
N LYS A 53 1.71 3.43 -5.82
CA LYS A 53 3.17 3.35 -5.89
C LYS A 53 3.89 4.70 -5.74
N LYS A 54 3.18 5.82 -5.94
CA LYS A 54 3.75 7.18 -5.80
C LYS A 54 3.68 7.71 -4.39
N SER A 55 2.86 7.11 -3.53
CA SER A 55 2.69 7.53 -2.14
C SER A 55 3.63 6.84 -1.16
N VAL A 56 4.33 5.78 -1.60
CA VAL A 56 5.21 5.00 -0.73
C VAL A 56 6.34 5.87 -0.19
N ASP A 57 6.40 5.96 1.12
CA ASP A 57 7.40 6.76 1.84
C ASP A 57 7.97 6.02 3.04
N TYR A 58 9.30 6.08 3.20
CA TYR A 58 10.01 5.48 4.32
C TYR A 58 10.63 6.55 5.19
N TYR A 59 10.46 6.42 6.51
CA TYR A 59 11.06 7.31 7.49
C TYR A 59 11.39 6.57 8.78
N ILE A 60 12.26 7.17 9.60
CA ILE A 60 12.59 6.67 10.94
C ILE A 60 11.94 7.62 11.94
N ASN A 61 11.16 7.09 12.86
CA ASN A 61 10.54 7.90 13.91
C ASN A 61 11.53 8.18 15.08
N TYR A 62 11.08 8.95 16.06
CA TYR A 62 11.88 9.31 17.25
C TYR A 62 12.25 8.13 18.16
N GLN A 63 11.69 6.94 17.92
CA GLN A 63 12.00 5.69 18.63
C GLN A 63 12.92 4.77 17.83
N ASP A 64 13.57 5.28 16.79
CA ASP A 64 14.42 4.53 15.85
C ASP A 64 13.68 3.38 15.14
N ASP A 65 12.35 3.46 15.02
CA ASP A 65 11.56 2.49 14.28
C ASP A 65 11.47 2.90 12.80
N LEU A 66 11.79 1.98 11.91
CA LEU A 66 11.64 2.17 10.46
C LEU A 66 10.18 1.97 10.10
N LEU A 67 9.58 3.00 9.53
CA LEU A 67 8.18 3.04 9.12
C LEU A 67 8.07 3.17 7.60
N CYS A 68 7.02 2.56 7.04
CA CYS A 68 6.58 2.74 5.66
C CYS A 68 5.15 3.24 5.65
N ASN A 69 4.90 4.41 5.07
CA ASN A 69 3.56 4.97 4.86
C ASN A 69 3.20 4.90 3.38
N PHE A 70 1.94 4.58 3.07
CA PHE A 70 1.43 4.48 1.71
C PHE A 70 -0.10 4.51 1.67
N TRP A 71 -0.67 4.75 0.47
CA TRP A 71 -2.10 4.65 0.24
C TRP A 71 -2.49 3.31 -0.37
N VAL A 72 -3.57 2.73 0.15
CA VAL A 72 -4.23 1.52 -0.34
C VAL A 72 -5.60 1.87 -0.86
N CYS A 73 -6.01 1.27 -1.96
CA CYS A 73 -7.37 1.33 -2.47
C CYS A 73 -8.02 -0.05 -2.34
N HIS A 74 -9.14 -0.12 -1.67
CA HIS A 74 -10.07 -1.25 -1.68
C HIS A 74 -11.20 -0.93 -2.66
N TYR A 75 -11.12 -1.45 -3.88
CA TYR A 75 -12.16 -1.28 -4.88
C TYR A 75 -13.21 -2.36 -4.71
N LEU A 76 -14.42 -1.98 -4.27
CA LEU A 76 -15.50 -2.90 -3.94
C LEU A 76 -16.28 -3.27 -5.20
N ASN A 77 -16.14 -4.53 -5.65
CA ASN A 77 -16.63 -4.99 -6.94
C ASN A 77 -18.15 -4.91 -7.08
N ASN A 78 -18.86 -5.11 -5.98
CA ASN A 78 -20.32 -5.22 -5.96
C ASN A 78 -21.04 -3.93 -5.49
N GLU A 79 -20.29 -2.90 -5.05
CA GLU A 79 -20.88 -1.73 -4.37
C GLU A 79 -20.71 -0.41 -5.14
N ASN A 80 -20.13 -0.43 -6.34
CA ASN A 80 -19.87 0.78 -7.13
C ASN A 80 -19.16 1.89 -6.34
N LYS A 81 -18.26 1.52 -5.43
CA LYS A 81 -17.47 2.42 -4.60
C LYS A 81 -16.08 1.89 -4.35
N TYR A 82 -15.19 2.78 -3.90
CA TYR A 82 -13.87 2.40 -3.43
C TYR A 82 -13.50 3.17 -2.17
N ILE A 83 -12.64 2.56 -1.35
CA ILE A 83 -12.14 3.13 -0.11
C ILE A 83 -10.64 3.30 -0.25
N LEU A 84 -10.15 4.52 -0.02
CA LEU A 84 -8.72 4.81 0.10
C LEU A 84 -8.36 4.82 1.58
N GLU A 85 -7.31 4.08 1.95
CA GLU A 85 -6.77 4.07 3.31
C GLU A 85 -5.32 4.53 3.28
N ASN A 86 -4.96 5.48 4.15
CA ASN A 86 -3.57 5.78 4.44
C ASN A 86 -3.08 4.84 5.53
N VAL A 87 -2.04 4.08 5.21
CA VAL A 87 -1.56 2.98 6.05
C VAL A 87 -0.11 3.22 6.42
N THR A 88 0.23 2.97 7.70
CA THR A 88 1.62 2.96 8.18
C THR A 88 1.97 1.58 8.73
N ILE A 89 3.11 1.03 8.29
CA ILE A 89 3.66 -0.23 8.78
C ILE A 89 4.97 0.03 9.52
N SER A 90 5.13 -0.59 10.69
CA SER A 90 6.36 -0.63 11.47
C SER A 90 7.15 -1.89 11.15
N TYR A 91 8.41 -1.70 10.75
CA TYR A 91 9.33 -2.80 10.51
C TYR A 91 9.74 -3.51 11.80
N ASN A 92 10.20 -2.74 12.80
CA ASN A 92 10.79 -3.31 14.02
C ASN A 92 9.73 -4.02 14.86
N ASN A 93 8.52 -3.47 14.93
CA ASN A 93 7.45 -3.98 15.79
C ASN A 93 6.52 -4.97 15.08
N LYS A 94 6.60 -5.10 13.75
CA LYS A 94 5.68 -5.87 12.91
C LYS A 94 4.22 -5.52 13.21
N THR A 95 3.93 -4.23 13.11
CA THR A 95 2.60 -3.67 13.37
C THR A 95 2.14 -2.80 12.22
N ILE A 96 0.82 -2.61 12.12
CA ILE A 96 0.16 -1.82 11.10
C ILE A 96 -0.85 -0.86 11.74
N SER A 97 -0.96 0.35 11.21
CA SER A 97 -1.97 1.35 11.56
C SER A 97 -2.67 1.83 10.30
N VAL A 98 -3.98 2.05 10.36
CA VAL A 98 -4.70 2.88 9.40
C VAL A 98 -4.77 4.28 9.99
N ASP A 99 -4.25 5.27 9.28
CA ASP A 99 -4.12 6.63 9.77
C ASP A 99 -5.30 7.52 9.33
N SER A 100 -5.86 7.23 8.17
CA SER A 100 -7.08 7.86 7.65
C SER A 100 -7.73 6.99 6.59
N TYR A 101 -9.01 7.25 6.32
CA TYR A 101 -9.70 6.70 5.15
C TYR A 101 -10.56 7.77 4.44
N ALA A 102 -10.86 7.50 3.18
CA ALA A 102 -11.83 8.25 2.39
C ALA A 102 -12.60 7.28 1.48
N GLU A 103 -13.93 7.35 1.52
CA GLU A 103 -14.83 6.55 0.69
C GLU A 103 -15.32 7.41 -0.47
N TYR A 104 -15.26 6.86 -1.67
CA TYR A 104 -15.69 7.49 -2.91
C TYR A 104 -16.69 6.60 -3.65
N ASP A 105 -17.63 7.19 -4.35
CA ASP A 105 -18.38 6.48 -5.36
C ASP A 105 -17.54 6.20 -6.61
N LYS A 106 -18.07 5.41 -7.54
CA LYS A 106 -17.37 5.04 -8.78
C LYS A 106 -17.06 6.24 -9.69
N LYS A 107 -17.76 7.37 -9.52
CA LYS A 107 -17.52 8.61 -10.27
C LYS A 107 -16.39 9.45 -9.67
N GLY A 108 -15.92 9.09 -8.46
CA GLY A 108 -14.91 9.82 -7.72
C GLY A 108 -15.47 10.90 -6.81
N ASP A 109 -16.77 10.89 -6.53
CA ASP A 109 -17.39 11.81 -5.59
C ASP A 109 -17.19 11.30 -4.17
N LEU A 110 -16.61 12.14 -3.29
CA LEU A 110 -16.37 11.82 -1.88
C LEU A 110 -17.69 11.61 -1.14
N GLN A 111 -17.83 10.44 -0.49
CA GLN A 111 -19.00 10.06 0.30
C GLN A 111 -18.76 10.22 1.79
N ASP A 112 -17.59 9.79 2.27
CA ASP A 112 -17.19 9.85 3.67
C ASP A 112 -15.67 9.94 3.80
N SER A 113 -15.18 10.49 4.91
CA SER A 113 -13.75 10.48 5.23
C SER A 113 -13.51 10.68 6.72
N TYR A 114 -12.43 10.08 7.21
CA TYR A 114 -12.02 10.25 8.59
C TYR A 114 -10.51 10.17 8.72
N THR A 115 -9.94 11.03 9.57
CA THR A 115 -8.53 10.97 9.97
C THR A 115 -8.48 10.64 11.45
N TYR A 116 -7.81 9.54 11.79
CA TYR A 116 -7.67 9.12 13.18
C TYR A 116 -6.75 10.08 13.92
N PRO A 117 -7.15 10.58 15.10
CA PRO A 117 -6.35 11.56 15.86
C PRO A 117 -5.04 10.97 16.38
N TYR A 118 -4.96 9.65 16.47
CA TYR A 118 -3.78 8.91 16.93
C TYR A 118 -3.58 7.66 16.08
N GLN A 119 -2.33 7.36 15.74
CA GLN A 119 -1.95 6.10 15.13
C GLN A 119 -2.18 4.96 16.12
N LYS A 120 -3.01 4.00 15.78
CA LYS A 120 -3.28 2.81 16.56
C LYS A 120 -2.65 1.59 15.90
N PHE A 121 -1.41 1.31 16.27
CA PHE A 121 -0.71 0.15 15.78
C PHE A 121 -1.26 -1.15 16.35
N THR A 122 -1.58 -2.10 15.47
CA THR A 122 -2.00 -3.46 15.79
C THR A 122 -1.01 -4.46 15.21
N LYS A 123 -0.89 -5.63 15.83
CA LYS A 123 -0.02 -6.69 15.30
C LYS A 123 -0.49 -7.17 13.95
N ILE A 124 0.45 -7.35 13.03
CA ILE A 124 0.19 -7.96 11.73
C ILE A 124 -0.13 -9.45 11.96
N ILE A 125 -1.30 -9.86 11.46
CA ILE A 125 -1.77 -11.25 11.58
C ILE A 125 -1.20 -12.06 10.41
N PRO A 126 -0.60 -13.24 10.65
CA PRO A 126 -0.16 -14.14 9.60
C PRO A 126 -1.29 -14.48 8.61
N GLY A 127 -0.98 -14.49 7.31
CA GLY A 127 -1.95 -14.73 6.23
C GLY A 127 -2.85 -13.53 5.91
N SER A 128 -2.68 -12.38 6.59
CA SER A 128 -3.44 -11.16 6.31
C SER A 128 -2.81 -10.33 5.18
N ILE A 129 -3.60 -9.41 4.62
CA ILE A 129 -3.07 -8.42 3.66
C ILE A 129 -1.97 -7.55 4.28
N GLY A 130 -2.03 -7.30 5.60
CA GLY A 130 -0.97 -6.59 6.33
C GLY A 130 0.38 -7.32 6.29
N GLU A 131 0.37 -8.66 6.32
CA GLU A 131 1.60 -9.45 6.14
C GLU A 131 2.14 -9.34 4.72
N VAL A 132 1.26 -9.36 3.71
CA VAL A 132 1.65 -9.15 2.30
C VAL A 132 2.34 -7.79 2.14
N PHE A 133 1.78 -6.72 2.72
CA PHE A 133 2.40 -5.40 2.72
C PHE A 133 3.76 -5.42 3.42
N TYR A 134 3.84 -6.00 4.63
CA TYR A 134 5.08 -6.07 5.41
C TYR A 134 6.20 -6.78 4.62
N LEU A 135 5.92 -7.95 4.07
CA LEU A 135 6.88 -8.72 3.29
C LEU A 135 7.25 -8.01 1.99
N GLY A 136 6.29 -7.34 1.35
CA GLY A 136 6.52 -6.59 0.11
C GLY A 136 7.39 -5.35 0.31
N PHE A 137 7.14 -4.57 1.37
CA PHE A 137 7.86 -3.31 1.60
C PHE A 137 9.19 -3.46 2.31
N PHE A 138 9.40 -4.52 3.11
CA PHE A 138 10.62 -4.72 3.90
C PHE A 138 11.40 -5.96 3.49
N GLN A 139 11.66 -6.11 2.19
CA GLN A 139 12.49 -7.21 1.69
C GLN A 139 13.93 -7.06 2.19
N GLN A 140 14.48 -8.18 2.72
CA GLN A 140 15.79 -8.19 3.36
C GLN A 140 16.92 -7.72 2.44
N GLU A 141 16.85 -8.04 1.16
CA GLU A 141 17.86 -7.66 0.16
C GLU A 141 17.97 -6.13 -0.05
N TYR A 142 16.89 -5.37 0.24
CA TYR A 142 16.83 -3.91 0.05
C TYR A 142 16.79 -3.12 1.37
N LEU A 143 16.83 -3.80 2.50
CA LEU A 143 16.58 -3.19 3.80
C LEU A 143 17.61 -2.11 4.16
N ASP A 144 18.89 -2.31 3.79
CA ASP A 144 19.95 -1.34 4.08
C ASP A 144 19.81 -0.07 3.22
N ASP A 145 19.39 -0.22 1.97
CA ASP A 145 19.10 0.91 1.08
C ASP A 145 17.88 1.70 1.57
N ILE A 146 16.82 1.01 2.02
CA ILE A 146 15.63 1.61 2.61
C ILE A 146 16.00 2.41 3.88
N LYS A 147 16.77 1.83 4.80
CA LYS A 147 17.25 2.51 6.02
C LYS A 147 18.10 3.73 5.69
N THR A 148 18.96 3.61 4.69
CA THR A 148 19.81 4.73 4.24
C THR A 148 18.98 5.86 3.66
N TYR A 149 17.94 5.55 2.89
CA TYR A 149 16.99 6.52 2.38
C TYR A 149 16.22 7.22 3.50
N ALA A 150 15.65 6.44 4.42
CA ALA A 150 14.86 6.96 5.53
C ALA A 150 15.66 7.91 6.44
N LYS A 151 16.94 7.59 6.72
CA LYS A 151 17.85 8.45 7.51
C LYS A 151 18.15 9.81 6.86
N LYS A 152 18.12 9.92 5.53
CA LYS A 152 18.40 11.19 4.83
C LYS A 152 17.23 12.17 4.87
N ARG A 153 16.06 11.74 5.31
CA ARG A 153 14.84 12.55 5.38
C ARG A 153 14.54 13.13 6.76
N ASN A 154 15.22 12.63 7.78
CA ASN A 154 15.20 13.19 9.13
C ASN A 154 16.33 14.22 9.26
#